data_63b4f273b8085d0b8758949f5f1ed8ff
#
_entry.id   63b4f273b8085d0b8758949f5f1ed8ff
#
_cell.length_a   1.000
_cell.length_b   1.000
_cell.length_c   1.000
_cell.angle_alpha   90.00
_cell.angle_beta   90.00
_cell.angle_gamma   90.00
#
_symmetry.space_group_name_H-M   'P 1'
#
loop_
_entity.id
_entity.type
_entity.pdbx_description
1 polymer ?
#
loop_
_entity_poly.entity_id
_entity_poly.type
_entity_poly.pdbx_seq_one_letter_code
_entity_poly.pdbx_strand_id
1 'polypeptide(L)'
;MRTLMLILAAMIAGVAGPVFGADTRHLEENKRAVREFYEAAINRKDADRAMTYVGSRYIQHNQNAADGAEGLRKFILFLRDRHPQSHSEIRRVFAEGNYVILHVHAVRDPGTRGMAVIDIFRLEQGKIVEHWDVHEDILERPANANGMF
;
A
#
# COMPACT_ATOMS: atom_id res chain seq x y z
N MET A 1 -57.78 -8.30 50.35
CA MET A 1 -56.88 -7.27 49.88
C MET A 1 -55.66 -7.96 49.29
N ARG A 2 -55.52 -7.98 47.96
CA ARG A 2 -54.38 -8.58 47.24
C ARG A 2 -53.54 -7.44 46.67
N THR A 3 -52.34 -7.28 47.24
CA THR A 3 -51.39 -6.26 46.82
C THR A 3 -50.68 -6.72 45.52
N LEU A 4 -50.91 -5.99 44.44
CA LEU A 4 -50.27 -6.25 43.11
C LEU A 4 -48.90 -5.55 43.12
N MET A 5 -47.82 -6.33 43.07
CA MET A 5 -46.45 -5.84 42.99
C MET A 5 -46.07 -5.66 41.49
N LEU A 6 -45.98 -4.40 41.02
CA LEU A 6 -45.45 -4.09 39.68
C LEU A 6 -43.94 -4.19 39.71
N ILE A 7 -43.39 -5.13 38.91
CA ILE A 7 -41.96 -5.23 38.64
C ILE A 7 -41.67 -4.34 37.41
N LEU A 8 -40.96 -3.24 37.65
CA LEU A 8 -40.48 -2.33 36.58
C LEU A 8 -39.17 -2.92 36.01
N ALA A 9 -39.23 -3.53 34.86
CA ALA A 9 -38.03 -3.97 34.13
C ALA A 9 -37.37 -2.77 33.44
N ALA A 10 -36.22 -2.34 33.97
CA ALA A 10 -35.39 -1.32 33.30
C ALA A 10 -34.65 -1.94 32.13
N MET A 11 -35.05 -1.61 30.89
CA MET A 11 -34.25 -1.89 29.69
C MET A 11 -33.03 -0.98 29.68
N ILE A 12 -31.85 -1.54 29.88
CA ILE A 12 -30.58 -0.86 29.60
C ILE A 12 -30.35 -0.91 28.08
N ALA A 13 -30.66 0.18 27.41
CA ALA A 13 -30.27 0.38 26.01
C ALA A 13 -28.73 0.57 25.97
N GLY A 14 -28.02 -0.47 25.57
CA GLY A 14 -26.59 -0.38 25.31
C GLY A 14 -26.34 0.59 24.15
N VAL A 15 -25.79 1.75 24.44
CA VAL A 15 -25.32 2.70 23.43
C VAL A 15 -24.04 2.09 22.83
N ALA A 16 -24.14 1.49 21.65
CA ALA A 16 -22.97 1.12 20.86
C ALA A 16 -22.25 2.43 20.48
N GLY A 17 -21.09 2.68 21.09
CA GLY A 17 -20.24 3.81 20.75
C GLY A 17 -19.73 3.70 19.32
N PRO A 18 -19.34 4.82 18.70
CA PRO A 18 -18.93 4.84 17.28
C PRO A 18 -17.70 3.95 17.05
N VAL A 19 -17.77 3.08 16.04
CA VAL A 19 -16.75 2.09 15.62
C VAL A 19 -15.59 2.75 14.84
N PHE A 20 -15.33 4.06 15.02
CA PHE A 20 -14.29 4.80 14.29
C PHE A 20 -12.84 4.32 14.58
N GLY A 21 -12.59 3.70 15.72
CA GLY A 21 -11.23 3.30 16.11
C GLY A 21 -10.71 2.02 15.45
N ALA A 22 -11.58 1.11 15.01
CA ALA A 22 -11.17 -0.13 14.37
C ALA A 22 -10.80 0.10 12.90
N ASP A 23 -11.54 0.98 12.21
CA ASP A 23 -11.31 1.31 10.80
C ASP A 23 -9.97 2.06 10.62
N THR A 24 -9.69 3.07 11.43
CA THR A 24 -8.42 3.81 11.37
C THR A 24 -7.20 2.95 11.68
N ARG A 25 -7.30 1.99 12.60
CA ARG A 25 -6.21 1.06 12.92
C ARG A 25 -5.89 0.16 11.73
N HIS A 26 -6.89 -0.38 11.06
CA HIS A 26 -6.73 -1.23 9.88
C HIS A 26 -6.05 -0.46 8.72
N LEU A 27 -6.45 0.81 8.50
CA LEU A 27 -5.81 1.66 7.49
C LEU A 27 -4.33 1.90 7.78
N GLU A 28 -3.95 2.17 9.03
CA GLU A 28 -2.55 2.38 9.42
C GLU A 28 -1.72 1.08 9.33
N GLU A 29 -2.31 -0.07 9.68
CA GLU A 29 -1.68 -1.37 9.50
C GLU A 29 -1.43 -1.69 8.02
N ASN A 30 -2.39 -1.41 7.14
CA ASN A 30 -2.25 -1.56 5.69
C ASN A 30 -1.17 -0.63 5.12
N LYS A 31 -1.15 0.65 5.50
CA LYS A 31 -0.09 1.60 5.09
C LYS A 31 1.29 1.12 5.52
N ARG A 32 1.43 0.62 6.75
CA ARG A 32 2.68 0.09 7.26
C ARG A 32 3.14 -1.13 6.45
N ALA A 33 2.25 -2.10 6.22
CA ALA A 33 2.57 -3.30 5.45
C ALA A 33 3.07 -2.95 4.04
N VAL A 34 2.40 -2.00 3.35
CA VAL A 34 2.80 -1.55 2.01
C VAL A 34 4.14 -0.80 2.04
N ARG A 35 4.39 0.08 3.02
CA ARG A 35 5.69 0.76 3.16
C ARG A 35 6.84 -0.23 3.38
N GLU A 36 6.65 -1.21 4.26
CA GLU A 36 7.66 -2.24 4.56
C GLU A 36 7.90 -3.15 3.35
N PHE A 37 6.84 -3.53 2.64
CA PHE A 37 6.95 -4.24 1.36
C PHE A 37 7.75 -3.42 0.34
N TYR A 38 7.41 -2.16 0.15
CA TYR A 38 8.05 -1.28 -0.84
C TYR A 38 9.53 -1.10 -0.54
N GLU A 39 9.88 -0.88 0.72
CA GLU A 39 11.28 -0.81 1.16
C GLU A 39 12.03 -2.13 0.89
N ALA A 40 11.42 -3.28 1.20
CA ALA A 40 12.03 -4.57 0.95
C ALA A 40 12.18 -4.87 -0.55
N ALA A 41 11.11 -4.65 -1.33
CA ALA A 41 11.05 -4.99 -2.75
C ALA A 41 11.90 -4.06 -3.63
N ILE A 42 11.76 -2.74 -3.44
CA ILE A 42 12.28 -1.74 -4.38
C ILE A 42 13.63 -1.19 -3.93
N ASN A 43 13.78 -0.80 -2.65
CA ASN A 43 15.02 -0.20 -2.18
C ASN A 43 16.07 -1.24 -1.81
N ARG A 44 15.71 -2.23 -0.97
CA ARG A 44 16.64 -3.30 -0.56
C ARG A 44 16.78 -4.41 -1.58
N LYS A 45 15.78 -4.58 -2.46
CA LYS A 45 15.73 -5.63 -3.48
C LYS A 45 15.86 -7.04 -2.86
N ASP A 46 15.30 -7.17 -1.65
CA ASP A 46 15.21 -8.40 -0.87
C ASP A 46 13.90 -9.13 -1.24
N ALA A 47 13.98 -10.00 -2.24
CA ALA A 47 12.83 -10.71 -2.76
C ALA A 47 12.18 -11.60 -1.69
N ASP A 48 12.97 -12.27 -0.85
CA ASP A 48 12.42 -13.17 0.17
C ASP A 48 11.67 -12.40 1.23
N ARG A 49 12.22 -11.29 1.70
CA ARG A 49 11.52 -10.40 2.64
C ARG A 49 10.26 -9.79 2.02
N ALA A 50 10.34 -9.30 0.78
CA ALA A 50 9.19 -8.72 0.09
C ALA A 50 8.03 -9.71 -0.02
N MET A 51 8.32 -10.98 -0.38
CA MET A 51 7.30 -12.02 -0.53
C MET A 51 6.57 -12.33 0.78
N THR A 52 7.10 -12.00 1.96
CA THR A 52 6.38 -12.16 3.23
C THR A 52 5.16 -11.26 3.37
N TYR A 53 5.07 -10.17 2.60
CA TYR A 53 3.93 -9.24 2.58
C TYR A 53 2.89 -9.59 1.52
N VAL A 54 3.21 -10.51 0.59
CA VAL A 54 2.35 -10.88 -0.53
C VAL A 54 1.45 -12.06 -0.13
N GLY A 55 0.19 -12.01 -0.57
CA GLY A 55 -0.78 -13.07 -0.36
C GLY A 55 -0.56 -14.28 -1.27
N SER A 56 -1.33 -15.33 -1.04
CA SER A 56 -1.28 -16.56 -1.86
C SER A 56 -1.68 -16.33 -3.32
N ARG A 57 -2.45 -15.29 -3.58
CA ARG A 57 -2.81 -14.79 -4.90
C ARG A 57 -2.26 -13.37 -5.02
N TYR A 58 -1.61 -13.06 -6.14
CA TYR A 58 -1.15 -11.72 -6.48
C TYR A 58 -1.46 -11.45 -7.95
N ILE A 59 -2.18 -10.37 -8.21
CA ILE A 59 -2.58 -9.95 -9.56
C ILE A 59 -1.81 -8.69 -9.91
N GLN A 60 -1.13 -8.70 -11.06
CA GLN A 60 -0.34 -7.59 -11.55
C GLN A 60 -1.00 -6.92 -12.74
N HIS A 61 -1.24 -5.58 -12.66
CA HIS A 61 -1.83 -4.80 -13.74
C HIS A 61 -0.82 -3.92 -14.51
N ASN A 62 0.44 -3.84 -14.05
CA ASN A 62 1.49 -3.21 -14.86
C ASN A 62 1.76 -4.05 -16.10
N GLN A 63 1.58 -3.45 -17.29
CA GLN A 63 1.74 -4.15 -18.58
C GLN A 63 3.17 -4.61 -18.87
N ASN A 64 4.17 -4.08 -18.15
CA ASN A 64 5.58 -4.41 -18.32
C ASN A 64 6.08 -5.45 -17.30
N ALA A 65 5.23 -5.93 -16.39
CA ALA A 65 5.56 -6.90 -15.36
C ALA A 65 4.75 -8.19 -15.57
N ALA A 66 5.38 -9.34 -15.36
CA ALA A 66 4.69 -10.61 -15.41
C ALA A 66 3.73 -10.77 -14.22
N ASP A 67 2.60 -11.43 -14.45
CA ASP A 67 1.57 -11.68 -13.42
C ASP A 67 2.05 -12.66 -12.35
N GLY A 68 1.40 -12.60 -11.19
CA GLY A 68 1.58 -13.50 -10.06
C GLY A 68 2.82 -13.21 -9.20
N ALA A 69 2.88 -13.90 -8.07
CA ALA A 69 3.95 -13.74 -7.08
C ALA A 69 5.35 -14.05 -7.66
N GLU A 70 5.44 -15.01 -8.57
CA GLU A 70 6.69 -15.35 -9.25
C GLU A 70 7.13 -14.24 -10.23
N GLY A 71 6.18 -13.59 -10.91
CA GLY A 71 6.45 -12.42 -11.76
C GLY A 71 7.02 -11.27 -10.95
N LEU A 72 6.42 -10.97 -9.79
CA LEU A 72 6.93 -9.97 -8.85
C LEU A 72 8.33 -10.31 -8.34
N ARG A 73 8.58 -11.56 -7.96
CA ARG A 73 9.91 -12.02 -7.54
C ARG A 73 10.97 -11.77 -8.61
N LYS A 74 10.68 -12.15 -9.86
CA LYS A 74 11.58 -11.92 -11.00
C LYS A 74 11.85 -10.44 -11.22
N PHE A 75 10.85 -9.58 -11.07
CA PHE A 75 11.02 -8.14 -11.17
C PHE A 75 11.97 -7.59 -10.08
N ILE A 76 11.82 -8.03 -8.82
CA ILE A 76 12.73 -7.61 -7.73
C ILE A 76 14.17 -8.05 -8.02
N LEU A 77 14.36 -9.29 -8.47
CA LEU A 77 15.68 -9.80 -8.84
C LEU A 77 16.27 -9.04 -10.04
N PHE A 78 15.45 -8.68 -11.03
CA PHE A 78 15.87 -7.83 -12.15
C PHE A 78 16.36 -6.47 -11.66
N LEU A 79 15.64 -5.82 -10.73
CA LEU A 79 16.10 -4.55 -10.13
C LEU A 79 17.43 -4.71 -9.40
N ARG A 80 17.61 -5.81 -8.65
CA ARG A 80 18.86 -6.11 -7.95
C ARG A 80 20.04 -6.25 -8.90
N ASP A 81 19.85 -6.97 -9.99
CA ASP A 81 20.92 -7.37 -10.88
C ASP A 81 21.25 -6.28 -11.93
N ARG A 82 20.25 -5.51 -12.38
CA ARG A 82 20.41 -4.51 -13.46
C ARG A 82 20.40 -3.07 -12.98
N HIS A 83 19.74 -2.78 -11.85
CA HIS A 83 19.63 -1.44 -11.28
C HIS A 83 19.93 -1.47 -9.76
N PRO A 84 21.12 -1.96 -9.34
CA PRO A 84 21.43 -2.14 -7.92
C PRO A 84 21.39 -0.83 -7.13
N GLN A 85 21.65 0.31 -7.79
CA GLN A 85 21.64 1.63 -7.18
C GLN A 85 20.31 2.38 -7.34
N SER A 86 19.28 1.75 -7.93
CA SER A 86 17.98 2.38 -8.02
C SER A 86 17.40 2.63 -6.61
N HIS A 87 16.73 3.75 -6.46
CA HIS A 87 16.13 4.16 -5.19
C HIS A 87 14.77 4.82 -5.42
N SER A 88 13.86 4.63 -4.49
CA SER A 88 12.55 5.25 -4.50
C SER A 88 12.22 5.86 -3.16
N GLU A 89 11.66 7.07 -3.16
CA GLU A 89 11.21 7.79 -1.99
C GLU A 89 9.70 7.94 -2.00
N ILE A 90 9.03 7.41 -0.99
CA ILE A 90 7.57 7.57 -0.82
C ILE A 90 7.29 8.97 -0.30
N ARG A 91 6.70 9.82 -1.15
CA ARG A 91 6.33 11.20 -0.83
C ARG A 91 5.02 11.30 -0.06
N ARG A 92 4.02 10.50 -0.44
CA ARG A 92 2.68 10.50 0.20
C ARG A 92 2.13 9.09 0.25
N VAL A 93 1.33 8.80 1.27
CA VAL A 93 0.58 7.54 1.41
C VAL A 93 -0.85 7.85 1.80
N PHE A 94 -1.78 7.25 1.09
CA PHE A 94 -3.21 7.31 1.38
C PHE A 94 -3.75 5.89 1.56
N ALA A 95 -4.81 5.73 2.32
CA ALA A 95 -5.51 4.45 2.43
C ALA A 95 -7.02 4.66 2.56
N GLU A 96 -7.77 3.81 1.88
CA GLU A 96 -9.23 3.74 1.96
C GLU A 96 -9.65 2.28 1.86
N GLY A 97 -10.42 1.79 2.84
CA GLY A 97 -10.79 0.37 2.91
C GLY A 97 -9.55 -0.53 2.86
N ASN A 98 -9.51 -1.41 1.89
CA ASN A 98 -8.41 -2.35 1.67
C ASN A 98 -7.35 -1.84 0.66
N TYR A 99 -7.45 -0.58 0.23
CA TYR A 99 -6.52 -0.01 -0.74
C TYR A 99 -5.52 0.93 -0.07
N VAL A 100 -4.28 0.87 -0.54
CA VAL A 100 -3.21 1.81 -0.19
C VAL A 100 -2.64 2.40 -1.47
N ILE A 101 -2.51 3.72 -1.51
CA ILE A 101 -1.98 4.47 -2.64
C ILE A 101 -0.69 5.14 -2.20
N LEU A 102 0.38 4.95 -2.98
CA LEU A 102 1.65 5.62 -2.82
C LEU A 102 1.84 6.66 -3.93
N HIS A 103 2.34 7.84 -3.56
CA HIS A 103 2.94 8.79 -4.50
C HIS A 103 4.44 8.76 -4.27
N VAL A 104 5.20 8.38 -5.30
CA VAL A 104 6.60 8.00 -5.17
C VAL A 104 7.48 8.75 -6.16
N HIS A 105 8.67 9.18 -5.71
CA HIS A 105 9.78 9.57 -6.57
C HIS A 105 10.69 8.35 -6.76
N ALA A 106 10.75 7.81 -7.97
CA ALA A 106 11.58 6.67 -8.30
C ALA A 106 12.75 7.09 -9.22
N VAL A 107 13.97 6.78 -8.80
CA VAL A 107 15.19 6.99 -9.59
C VAL A 107 15.78 5.62 -9.89
N ARG A 108 15.61 5.16 -11.13
CA ARG A 108 16.12 3.86 -11.58
C ARG A 108 17.61 3.90 -11.84
N ASP A 109 18.06 4.95 -12.53
CA ASP A 109 19.46 5.15 -12.88
C ASP A 109 19.96 6.43 -12.21
N PRO A 110 21.01 6.33 -11.35
CA PRO A 110 21.58 7.49 -10.65
C PRO A 110 22.00 8.60 -11.60
N GLY A 111 21.74 9.84 -11.19
CA GLY A 111 22.04 11.04 -12.01
C GLY A 111 20.89 11.46 -12.95
N THR A 112 19.85 10.66 -13.10
CA THR A 112 18.62 11.06 -13.80
C THR A 112 17.65 11.77 -12.84
N ARG A 113 16.67 12.47 -13.39
CA ARG A 113 15.58 13.07 -12.59
C ARG A 113 14.61 12.02 -12.05
N GLY A 114 14.59 10.83 -12.66
CA GLY A 114 13.67 9.77 -12.31
C GLY A 114 12.26 10.03 -12.82
N MET A 115 11.30 9.41 -12.15
CA MET A 115 9.88 9.45 -12.50
C MET A 115 9.01 9.63 -11.26
N ALA A 116 7.83 10.21 -11.46
CA ALA A 116 6.74 10.17 -10.51
C ALA A 116 5.92 8.91 -10.75
N VAL A 117 5.61 8.18 -9.69
CA VAL A 117 4.83 6.94 -9.75
C VAL A 117 3.64 7.06 -8.81
N ILE A 118 2.49 6.60 -9.28
CA ILE A 118 1.33 6.31 -8.44
C ILE A 118 1.18 4.79 -8.43
N ASP A 119 1.47 4.20 -7.28
CA ASP A 119 1.22 2.78 -7.02
C ASP A 119 -0.07 2.60 -6.24
N ILE A 120 -0.88 1.63 -6.61
CA ILE A 120 -2.11 1.25 -5.90
C ILE A 120 -1.98 -0.22 -5.51
N PHE A 121 -2.15 -0.49 -4.23
CA PHE A 121 -2.13 -1.84 -3.68
C PHE A 121 -3.48 -2.17 -3.06
N ARG A 122 -3.99 -3.36 -3.33
CA ARG A 122 -5.13 -3.92 -2.60
C ARG A 122 -4.65 -5.03 -1.67
N LEU A 123 -5.15 -5.01 -0.43
CA LEU A 123 -4.78 -5.97 0.59
C LEU A 123 -5.97 -6.84 1.01
N GLU A 124 -5.69 -8.07 1.38
CA GLU A 124 -6.60 -8.98 2.05
C GLU A 124 -5.90 -9.55 3.28
N GLN A 125 -6.51 -9.42 4.46
CA GLN A 125 -5.93 -9.91 5.71
C GLN A 125 -4.48 -9.42 5.95
N GLY A 126 -4.20 -8.15 5.62
CA GLY A 126 -2.88 -7.54 5.77
C GLY A 126 -1.83 -8.00 4.74
N LYS A 127 -2.23 -8.74 3.69
CA LYS A 127 -1.36 -9.20 2.60
C LYS A 127 -1.72 -8.51 1.30
N ILE A 128 -0.72 -8.11 0.54
CA ILE A 128 -0.89 -7.52 -0.79
C ILE A 128 -1.31 -8.63 -1.77
N VAL A 129 -2.45 -8.42 -2.42
CA VAL A 129 -3.04 -9.40 -3.36
C VAL A 129 -3.22 -8.83 -4.77
N GLU A 130 -3.03 -7.51 -4.95
CA GLU A 130 -3.23 -6.88 -6.25
C GLU A 130 -2.50 -5.54 -6.33
N HIS A 131 -1.98 -5.20 -7.52
CA HIS A 131 -1.17 -4.01 -7.75
C HIS A 131 -1.43 -3.39 -9.11
N TRP A 132 -1.57 -2.07 -9.13
CA TRP A 132 -1.58 -1.21 -10.32
C TRP A 132 -0.54 -0.12 -10.15
N ASP A 133 0.02 0.35 -11.23
CA ASP A 133 0.83 1.57 -11.25
C ASP A 133 0.64 2.37 -12.53
N VAL A 134 0.93 3.65 -12.42
CA VAL A 134 1.18 4.55 -13.54
C VAL A 134 2.39 5.40 -13.21
N HIS A 135 3.19 5.73 -14.20
CA HIS A 135 4.37 6.56 -14.01
C HIS A 135 4.56 7.57 -15.14
N GLU A 136 5.23 8.67 -14.81
CA GLU A 136 5.60 9.71 -15.75
C GLU A 136 7.02 10.17 -15.47
N ASP A 137 7.84 10.30 -16.52
CA ASP A 137 9.20 10.80 -16.41
C ASP A 137 9.23 12.28 -16.03
N ILE A 138 10.15 12.66 -15.14
CA ILE A 138 10.33 14.05 -14.73
C ILE A 138 11.12 14.79 -15.82
N LEU A 139 10.45 15.70 -16.52
CA LEU A 139 11.02 16.44 -17.62
C LEU A 139 12.15 17.38 -17.19
N GLU A 140 13.16 17.53 -18.05
CA GLU A 140 14.20 18.54 -17.85
C GLU A 140 13.66 19.97 -17.96
N ARG A 141 12.68 20.17 -18.85
CA ARG A 141 12.05 21.47 -19.13
C ARG A 141 10.52 21.34 -19.01
N PRO A 142 10.00 21.33 -17.79
CA PRO A 142 8.57 21.25 -17.59
C PRO A 142 7.89 22.57 -17.97
N ALA A 143 6.60 22.52 -18.30
CA ALA A 143 5.80 23.70 -18.65
C ALA A 143 5.55 24.63 -17.44
N ASN A 144 5.78 24.18 -16.22
CA ASN A 144 5.66 24.96 -14.98
C ASN A 144 6.75 24.56 -13.98
N ALA A 145 6.95 25.37 -12.93
CA ALA A 145 7.99 25.17 -11.92
C ALA A 145 7.50 24.50 -10.62
N ASN A 146 6.29 23.94 -10.58
CA ASN A 146 5.70 23.42 -9.32
C ASN A 146 6.30 22.07 -8.89
N GLY A 147 6.92 21.33 -9.82
CA GLY A 147 7.39 19.97 -9.57
C GLY A 147 6.25 18.95 -9.60
N MET A 148 6.60 17.69 -9.35
CA MET A 148 5.64 16.56 -9.34
C MET A 148 5.32 16.04 -7.92
N PHE A 149 5.90 16.66 -6.87
CA PHE A 149 5.80 16.18 -5.49
C PHE A 149 5.40 17.26 -4.49
#